data_59f0dc96d7779f058ddf6a3214a3c066
#
_entry.id   59f0dc96d7779f058ddf6a3214a3c066
#
_cell.length_a   1.000
_cell.length_b   1.000
_cell.length_c   1.000
_cell.angle_alpha   90.00
_cell.angle_beta   90.00
_cell.angle_gamma   90.00
#
_symmetry.space_group_name_H-M   'P 1'
#
loop_
_entity.id
_entity.type
_entity.pdbx_description
1 polymer ?
#
loop_
_entity_poly.entity_id
_entity_poly.type
_entity_poly.pdbx_seq_one_letter_code
_entity_poly.pdbx_strand_id
1 'polypeptide(L)'
;MTVLVVQHEDDCPPALLGGWLADAGCALDVRRPYAGDDLPADLGGHTGLLVLGGSMGAGDDAEHAWLGPTKQLVRDAVAADVPLLGICLGHQLVASALGGRVRRNPAGQQLGLLEVGWSAEGAADELLGPLAEAPAPARGVHWNNDVVTDLPPGAVLLATAPAGEVQAVRFAPRAWGLQLHPEVDHRLLGRWAADDAGSHEAAGVDQAALLGSVEEAADELVATWTPLAEGFARVVSGR
;
A
#
# COMPACT_ATOMS: atom_id res chain seq x y z
N MET A 1 -18.35 7.53 8.37
CA MET A 1 -16.95 7.25 8.68
C MET A 1 -16.11 8.05 7.69
N THR A 2 -15.10 8.78 8.16
CA THR A 2 -14.23 9.57 7.29
C THR A 2 -12.81 9.03 7.42
N VAL A 3 -12.23 8.59 6.30
CA VAL A 3 -10.84 8.13 6.20
C VAL A 3 -10.00 9.27 5.66
N LEU A 4 -8.97 9.68 6.42
CA LEU A 4 -7.94 10.57 5.91
C LEU A 4 -7.08 9.79 4.90
N VAL A 5 -6.93 10.32 3.71
CA VAL A 5 -6.10 9.72 2.66
C VAL A 5 -4.93 10.66 2.36
N VAL A 6 -3.70 10.20 2.53
CA VAL A 6 -2.51 10.93 2.13
C VAL A 6 -2.06 10.40 0.77
N GLN A 7 -2.17 11.25 -0.26
CA GLN A 7 -1.73 10.99 -1.63
C GLN A 7 -0.43 11.77 -1.89
N HIS A 8 0.60 11.09 -2.38
CA HIS A 8 1.95 11.66 -2.49
C HIS A 8 2.28 12.23 -3.88
N GLU A 9 1.52 11.85 -4.92
CA GLU A 9 1.67 12.35 -6.30
C GLU A 9 0.40 12.10 -7.14
N ASP A 10 0.30 12.75 -8.31
CA ASP A 10 -0.94 12.73 -9.12
C ASP A 10 -1.29 11.35 -9.66
N ASP A 11 -0.30 10.56 -9.99
CA ASP A 11 -0.45 9.22 -10.58
C ASP A 11 -0.48 8.08 -9.55
N CYS A 12 -0.52 8.41 -8.25
CA CYS A 12 -0.77 7.46 -7.16
C CYS A 12 -2.06 7.81 -6.39
N PRO A 13 -3.23 7.91 -7.07
CA PRO A 13 -4.52 8.18 -6.41
C PRO A 13 -5.03 6.93 -5.67
N PRO A 14 -6.08 7.05 -4.83
CA PRO A 14 -6.71 5.90 -4.19
C PRO A 14 -7.40 4.93 -5.17
N ALA A 15 -7.62 5.31 -6.42
CA ALA A 15 -8.08 4.52 -7.56
C ALA A 15 -9.18 3.50 -7.21
N LEU A 16 -9.00 2.20 -7.55
CA LEU A 16 -10.01 1.14 -7.27
C LEU A 16 -10.29 1.02 -5.77
N LEU A 17 -9.26 1.04 -4.93
CA LEU A 17 -9.41 0.95 -3.47
C LEU A 17 -10.29 2.09 -2.94
N GLY A 18 -10.10 3.32 -3.46
CA GLY A 18 -10.92 4.46 -3.08
C GLY A 18 -12.40 4.28 -3.45
N GLY A 19 -12.68 3.74 -4.63
CA GLY A 19 -14.03 3.39 -5.06
C GLY A 19 -14.68 2.35 -4.14
N TRP A 20 -13.98 1.24 -3.87
CA TRP A 20 -14.49 0.18 -2.99
C TRP A 20 -14.71 0.64 -1.54
N LEU A 21 -13.84 1.52 -1.02
CA LEU A 21 -14.06 2.13 0.30
C LEU A 21 -15.29 3.03 0.33
N ALA A 22 -15.52 3.81 -0.74
CA ALA A 22 -16.71 4.64 -0.87
C ALA A 22 -17.99 3.78 -0.95
N ASP A 23 -17.97 2.70 -1.73
CA ASP A 23 -19.07 1.74 -1.84
C ASP A 23 -19.35 1.05 -0.48
N ALA A 24 -18.30 0.81 0.33
CA ALA A 24 -18.41 0.31 1.70
C ALA A 24 -18.84 1.37 2.72
N GLY A 25 -19.15 2.60 2.29
CA GLY A 25 -19.69 3.68 3.12
C GLY A 25 -18.66 4.56 3.82
N CYS A 26 -17.40 4.56 3.37
CA CYS A 26 -16.37 5.48 3.83
C CYS A 26 -16.39 6.78 3.00
N ALA A 27 -16.45 7.94 3.67
CA ALA A 27 -16.07 9.20 3.04
C ALA A 27 -14.53 9.31 3.04
N LEU A 28 -13.96 9.77 1.95
CA LEU A 28 -12.51 9.96 1.81
C LEU A 28 -12.17 11.45 1.86
N ASP A 29 -11.33 11.86 2.81
CA ASP A 29 -10.70 13.18 2.87
C ASP A 29 -9.29 13.05 2.27
N VAL A 30 -9.18 13.28 0.95
CA VAL A 30 -7.92 13.12 0.23
C VAL A 30 -7.09 14.40 0.34
N ARG A 31 -5.90 14.28 0.92
CA ARG A 31 -4.91 15.35 1.04
C ARG A 31 -3.74 15.10 0.11
N ARG A 32 -3.40 16.11 -0.67
CA ARG A 32 -2.34 16.12 -1.68
C ARG A 32 -1.28 17.14 -1.32
N PRO A 33 -0.41 16.85 -0.33
CA PRO A 33 0.57 17.83 0.17
C PRO A 33 1.56 18.26 -0.91
N TYR A 34 1.86 17.42 -1.88
CA TYR A 34 2.68 17.78 -3.05
C TYR A 34 2.02 18.87 -3.92
N ALA A 35 0.69 18.99 -3.89
CA ALA A 35 -0.07 20.00 -4.62
C ALA A 35 -0.44 21.22 -3.73
N GLY A 36 0.03 21.25 -2.48
CA GLY A 36 -0.17 22.36 -1.57
C GLY A 36 -1.32 22.17 -0.57
N ASP A 37 -1.95 21.00 -0.50
CA ASP A 37 -2.91 20.72 0.56
C ASP A 37 -2.20 20.62 1.92
N ASP A 38 -2.76 21.23 2.95
CA ASP A 38 -2.28 21.06 4.30
C ASP A 38 -2.63 19.66 4.84
N LEU A 39 -1.64 18.99 5.42
CA LEU A 39 -1.90 17.82 6.27
C LEU A 39 -2.42 18.30 7.62
N PRO A 40 -3.45 17.64 8.19
CA PRO A 40 -3.92 17.98 9.52
C PRO A 40 -2.81 17.69 10.56
N ALA A 41 -2.78 18.49 11.63
CA ALA A 41 -1.80 18.33 12.71
C ALA A 41 -2.02 17.04 13.53
N ASP A 42 -3.24 16.52 13.52
CA ASP A 42 -3.65 15.26 14.13
C ASP A 42 -4.78 14.61 13.31
N LEU A 43 -5.23 13.43 13.71
CA LEU A 43 -6.30 12.73 12.99
C LEU A 43 -7.69 13.37 13.16
N GLY A 44 -7.85 14.29 14.12
CA GLY A 44 -9.09 15.03 14.33
C GLY A 44 -10.30 14.10 14.47
N GLY A 45 -11.32 14.30 13.59
CA GLY A 45 -12.50 13.46 13.51
C GLY A 45 -12.40 12.29 12.52
N HIS A 46 -11.22 12.02 11.95
CA HIS A 46 -11.02 10.90 11.03
C HIS A 46 -11.05 9.57 11.79
N THR A 47 -11.76 8.61 11.25
CA THR A 47 -11.94 7.27 11.84
C THR A 47 -11.01 6.22 11.23
N GLY A 48 -10.17 6.60 10.28
CA GLY A 48 -9.15 5.77 9.64
C GLY A 48 -8.12 6.61 8.91
N LEU A 49 -6.94 6.04 8.66
CA LEU A 49 -5.86 6.65 7.89
C LEU A 49 -5.45 5.68 6.76
N LEU A 50 -5.41 6.19 5.52
CA LEU A 50 -4.87 5.51 4.35
C LEU A 50 -3.68 6.32 3.84
N VAL A 51 -2.50 5.70 3.78
CA VAL A 51 -1.28 6.30 3.22
C VAL A 51 -0.94 5.58 1.93
N LEU A 52 -0.99 6.31 0.82
CA LEU A 52 -0.84 5.75 -0.53
C LEU A 52 0.62 5.60 -0.97
N GLY A 53 0.79 5.12 -2.18
CA GLY A 53 2.07 4.99 -2.88
C GLY A 53 2.67 6.33 -3.31
N GLY A 54 3.87 6.24 -3.88
CA GLY A 54 4.61 7.36 -4.44
C GLY A 54 5.99 6.94 -4.91
N SER A 55 6.60 7.72 -5.79
CA SER A 55 7.90 7.46 -6.39
C SER A 55 9.09 7.80 -5.47
N MET A 56 8.85 8.63 -4.43
CA MET A 56 9.89 9.03 -3.47
C MET A 56 10.27 7.89 -2.52
N GLY A 57 11.48 7.92 -2.00
CA GLY A 57 11.92 7.02 -0.93
C GLY A 57 11.33 7.38 0.43
N ALA A 58 11.12 6.40 1.30
CA ALA A 58 10.60 6.62 2.65
C ALA A 58 11.54 7.46 3.55
N GLY A 59 12.78 7.69 3.13
CA GLY A 59 13.79 8.51 3.81
C GLY A 59 13.99 9.91 3.23
N ASP A 60 13.27 10.30 2.18
CA ASP A 60 13.50 11.53 1.42
C ASP A 60 12.81 12.76 2.04
N ASP A 61 12.82 12.84 3.38
CA ASP A 61 12.18 13.95 4.13
C ASP A 61 12.78 15.32 3.80
N ALA A 62 14.03 15.37 3.38
CA ALA A 62 14.71 16.61 3.04
C ALA A 62 14.20 17.21 1.70
N GLU A 63 13.85 16.33 0.76
CA GLU A 63 13.36 16.66 -0.57
C GLU A 63 11.83 16.80 -0.59
N HIS A 64 11.14 16.04 0.29
CA HIS A 64 9.69 15.96 0.37
C HIS A 64 9.20 16.25 1.79
N ALA A 65 9.06 17.54 2.10
CA ALA A 65 8.80 18.05 3.46
C ALA A 65 7.54 17.45 4.14
N TRP A 66 6.60 16.92 3.39
CA TRP A 66 5.38 16.31 3.93
C TRP A 66 5.56 14.88 4.45
N LEU A 67 6.68 14.19 4.13
CA LEU A 67 6.92 12.82 4.60
C LEU A 67 7.09 12.76 6.12
N GLY A 68 7.75 13.75 6.72
CA GLY A 68 7.87 13.87 8.18
C GLY A 68 6.51 13.99 8.88
N PRO A 69 5.65 14.95 8.53
CA PRO A 69 4.26 15.04 8.99
C PRO A 69 3.43 13.78 8.74
N THR A 70 3.56 13.13 7.58
CA THR A 70 2.87 11.86 7.30
C THR A 70 3.30 10.76 8.28
N LYS A 71 4.61 10.61 8.54
CA LYS A 71 5.11 9.67 9.56
C LYS A 71 4.62 10.03 10.98
N GLN A 72 4.40 11.32 11.27
CA GLN A 72 3.80 11.72 12.54
C GLN A 72 2.35 11.27 12.63
N LEU A 73 1.53 11.49 11.58
CA LEU A 73 0.14 10.98 11.53
C LEU A 73 0.07 9.46 11.69
N VAL A 74 1.03 8.72 11.13
CA VAL A 74 1.15 7.26 11.33
C VAL A 74 1.36 6.93 12.82
N ARG A 75 2.30 7.61 13.50
CA ARG A 75 2.53 7.38 14.94
C ARG A 75 1.30 7.73 15.77
N ASP A 76 0.63 8.81 15.43
CA ASP A 76 -0.58 9.26 16.13
C ASP A 76 -1.75 8.28 15.93
N ALA A 77 -1.89 7.73 14.71
CA ALA A 77 -2.88 6.68 14.42
C ALA A 77 -2.66 5.44 15.29
N VAL A 78 -1.42 4.97 15.33
CA VAL A 78 -1.07 3.78 16.15
C VAL A 78 -1.26 4.08 17.65
N ALA A 79 -0.86 5.26 18.12
CA ALA A 79 -1.01 5.62 19.54
C ALA A 79 -2.48 5.79 19.96
N ALA A 80 -3.34 6.24 19.04
CA ALA A 80 -4.77 6.42 19.28
C ALA A 80 -5.64 5.21 18.90
N ASP A 81 -5.02 4.10 18.48
CA ASP A 81 -5.69 2.89 17.98
C ASP A 81 -6.66 3.17 16.81
N VAL A 82 -6.34 4.17 15.98
CA VAL A 82 -7.07 4.49 14.75
C VAL A 82 -6.61 3.54 13.64
N PRO A 83 -7.54 2.87 12.93
CA PRO A 83 -7.18 1.99 11.81
C PRO A 83 -6.32 2.67 10.76
N LEU A 84 -5.24 2.00 10.38
CA LEU A 84 -4.27 2.48 9.42
C LEU A 84 -4.00 1.42 8.34
N LEU A 85 -4.01 1.84 7.08
CA LEU A 85 -3.56 1.04 5.95
C LEU A 85 -2.52 1.83 5.15
N GLY A 86 -1.32 1.25 4.96
CA GLY A 86 -0.26 1.81 4.11
C GLY A 86 -0.09 0.97 2.84
N ILE A 87 0.00 1.63 1.67
CA ILE A 87 0.20 0.99 0.37
C ILE A 87 1.54 1.42 -0.22
N CYS A 88 2.37 0.49 -0.62
CA CYS A 88 3.68 0.69 -1.27
C CYS A 88 4.57 1.67 -0.46
N LEU A 89 4.77 2.91 -0.91
CA LEU A 89 5.46 3.94 -0.12
C LEU A 89 4.80 4.11 1.26
N GLY A 90 3.47 4.08 1.33
CA GLY A 90 2.75 4.15 2.60
C GLY A 90 3.10 3.02 3.56
N HIS A 91 3.23 1.78 3.06
CA HIS A 91 3.73 0.65 3.84
C HIS A 91 5.15 0.91 4.38
N GLN A 92 6.03 1.44 3.53
CA GLN A 92 7.41 1.77 3.89
C GLN A 92 7.48 2.94 4.90
N LEU A 93 6.61 3.95 4.76
CA LEU A 93 6.50 5.06 5.71
C LEU A 93 6.01 4.58 7.08
N VAL A 94 5.06 3.64 7.12
CA VAL A 94 4.61 3.02 8.38
C VAL A 94 5.77 2.26 9.03
N ALA A 95 6.48 1.42 8.28
CA ALA A 95 7.64 0.70 8.80
C ALA A 95 8.69 1.67 9.36
N SER A 96 9.06 2.71 8.60
CA SER A 96 10.04 3.71 9.00
C SER A 96 9.61 4.52 10.23
N ALA A 97 8.32 4.95 10.28
CA ALA A 97 7.76 5.72 11.39
C ALA A 97 7.80 4.97 12.72
N LEU A 98 7.71 3.64 12.69
CA LEU A 98 7.66 2.77 13.86
C LEU A 98 9.01 2.12 14.20
N GLY A 99 10.09 2.49 13.50
CA GLY A 99 11.47 2.05 13.81
C GLY A 99 11.97 0.86 13.00
N GLY A 100 11.27 0.49 11.94
CA GLY A 100 11.75 -0.44 10.92
C GLY A 100 12.74 0.21 9.95
N ARG A 101 13.20 -0.58 8.97
CA ARG A 101 14.12 -0.10 7.94
C ARG A 101 13.61 -0.40 6.55
N VAL A 102 13.79 0.56 5.67
CA VAL A 102 13.51 0.48 4.23
C VAL A 102 14.82 0.63 3.47
N ARG A 103 15.03 -0.17 2.44
CA ARG A 103 16.23 -0.11 1.59
C ARG A 103 15.87 -0.42 0.16
N ARG A 104 16.74 0.04 -0.76
CA ARG A 104 16.71 -0.40 -2.14
C ARG A 104 16.77 -1.93 -2.19
N ASN A 105 15.87 -2.56 -2.95
CA ASN A 105 15.86 -4.00 -3.11
C ASN A 105 17.14 -4.46 -3.84
N PRO A 106 18.00 -5.27 -3.21
CA PRO A 106 19.24 -5.75 -3.86
C PRO A 106 18.96 -6.68 -5.04
N ALA A 107 17.77 -7.28 -5.13
CA ALA A 107 17.34 -8.10 -6.25
C ALA A 107 16.85 -7.27 -7.46
N GLY A 108 16.76 -5.94 -7.32
CA GLY A 108 16.24 -5.03 -8.33
C GLY A 108 14.79 -4.66 -8.09
N GLN A 109 14.19 -4.01 -9.08
CA GLN A 109 12.79 -3.58 -9.05
C GLN A 109 11.85 -4.79 -9.08
N GLN A 110 10.83 -4.80 -8.21
CA GLN A 110 9.73 -5.75 -8.31
C GLN A 110 8.69 -5.20 -9.27
N LEU A 111 8.31 -5.97 -10.27
CA LEU A 111 7.43 -5.54 -11.36
C LEU A 111 6.36 -6.57 -11.68
N GLY A 112 5.16 -6.10 -12.02
CA GLY A 112 4.06 -6.91 -12.53
C GLY A 112 3.32 -7.70 -11.47
N LEU A 113 2.73 -8.82 -11.87
CA LEU A 113 1.94 -9.68 -11.01
C LEU A 113 2.83 -10.69 -10.28
N LEU A 114 2.90 -10.58 -8.96
CA LEU A 114 3.57 -11.55 -8.12
C LEU A 114 2.56 -12.24 -7.20
N GLU A 115 2.81 -13.53 -6.93
CA GLU A 115 2.05 -14.28 -5.94
C GLU A 115 2.28 -13.73 -4.53
N VAL A 116 1.22 -13.75 -3.73
CA VAL A 116 1.25 -13.37 -2.32
C VAL A 116 1.44 -14.61 -1.47
N GLY A 117 2.63 -14.76 -0.91
CA GLY A 117 2.99 -15.88 -0.04
C GLY A 117 2.51 -15.64 1.39
N TRP A 118 1.26 -15.96 1.67
CA TRP A 118 0.68 -15.81 3.01
C TRP A 118 1.38 -16.68 4.04
N SER A 119 1.68 -16.11 5.21
CA SER A 119 2.13 -16.83 6.39
C SER A 119 0.92 -17.43 7.15
N ALA A 120 1.19 -18.27 8.16
CA ALA A 120 0.13 -18.73 9.06
C ALA A 120 -0.52 -17.57 9.83
N GLU A 121 0.28 -16.57 10.21
CA GLU A 121 -0.18 -15.33 10.84
C GLU A 121 -1.01 -14.50 9.86
N GLY A 122 -0.66 -14.49 8.56
CA GLY A 122 -1.43 -13.82 7.52
C GLY A 122 -2.81 -14.46 7.33
N ALA A 123 -2.87 -15.79 7.29
CA ALA A 123 -4.14 -16.53 7.21
C ALA A 123 -5.03 -16.37 8.45
N ALA A 124 -4.44 -16.07 9.61
CA ALA A 124 -5.18 -15.82 10.85
C ALA A 124 -5.44 -14.32 11.12
N ASP A 125 -5.02 -13.43 10.22
CA ASP A 125 -5.14 -11.98 10.42
C ASP A 125 -6.58 -11.50 10.25
N GLU A 126 -6.98 -10.55 11.10
CA GLU A 126 -8.33 -9.99 11.11
C GLU A 126 -8.73 -9.33 9.79
N LEU A 127 -7.79 -8.60 9.15
CA LEU A 127 -8.05 -7.87 7.91
C LEU A 127 -7.72 -8.73 6.68
N LEU A 128 -6.57 -9.40 6.67
CA LEU A 128 -6.01 -10.04 5.49
C LEU A 128 -6.32 -11.55 5.42
N GLY A 129 -6.73 -12.17 6.52
CA GLY A 129 -7.07 -13.60 6.57
C GLY A 129 -8.10 -14.03 5.51
N PRO A 130 -9.20 -13.30 5.32
CA PRO A 130 -10.17 -13.61 4.27
C PRO A 130 -9.59 -13.65 2.84
N LEU A 131 -8.52 -12.87 2.57
CA LEU A 131 -7.83 -12.91 1.28
C LEU A 131 -6.91 -14.13 1.16
N ALA A 132 -6.34 -14.58 2.27
CA ALA A 132 -5.48 -15.77 2.32
C ALA A 132 -6.27 -17.08 2.16
N GLU A 133 -7.55 -17.08 2.51
CA GLU A 133 -8.45 -18.24 2.38
C GLU A 133 -9.07 -18.39 0.98
N ALA A 134 -8.76 -17.49 0.05
CA ALA A 134 -9.27 -17.56 -1.32
C ALA A 134 -8.83 -18.89 -2.00
N PRO A 135 -9.69 -19.49 -2.86
CA PRO A 135 -9.42 -20.81 -3.44
C PRO A 135 -8.26 -20.83 -4.45
N ALA A 136 -7.85 -19.68 -4.95
CA ALA A 136 -6.67 -19.50 -5.80
C ALA A 136 -5.61 -18.65 -5.09
N PRO A 137 -4.31 -18.86 -5.36
CA PRO A 137 -3.26 -17.99 -4.82
C PRO A 137 -3.53 -16.54 -5.21
N ALA A 138 -3.58 -15.66 -4.20
CA ALA A 138 -3.71 -14.24 -4.44
C ALA A 138 -2.49 -13.71 -5.18
N ARG A 139 -2.71 -12.85 -6.18
CA ARG A 139 -1.65 -12.10 -6.86
C ARG A 139 -1.84 -10.61 -6.61
N GLY A 140 -0.74 -9.86 -6.57
CA GLY A 140 -0.75 -8.41 -6.43
C GLY A 140 0.13 -7.73 -7.47
N VAL A 141 -0.24 -6.51 -7.85
CA VAL A 141 0.56 -5.67 -8.74
C VAL A 141 1.73 -5.09 -7.94
N HIS A 142 2.93 -5.28 -8.41
CA HIS A 142 4.15 -4.70 -7.86
C HIS A 142 4.76 -3.69 -8.83
N TRP A 143 5.24 -2.57 -8.27
CA TRP A 143 6.00 -1.55 -8.99
C TRP A 143 6.86 -0.78 -7.99
N ASN A 144 7.82 -1.48 -7.39
CA ASN A 144 8.61 -0.89 -6.32
C ASN A 144 10.10 -1.21 -6.43
N ASN A 145 10.90 -0.23 -6.08
CA ASN A 145 12.35 -0.33 -6.02
C ASN A 145 12.85 -0.62 -4.61
N ASP A 146 12.13 -0.14 -3.61
CA ASP A 146 12.49 -0.25 -2.20
C ASP A 146 11.62 -1.28 -1.49
N VAL A 147 12.17 -1.89 -0.46
CA VAL A 147 11.49 -2.92 0.35
C VAL A 147 11.78 -2.69 1.83
N VAL A 148 10.86 -3.11 2.68
CA VAL A 148 11.10 -3.19 4.13
C VAL A 148 12.04 -4.36 4.40
N THR A 149 13.20 -4.09 5.00
CA THR A 149 14.21 -5.10 5.33
C THR A 149 14.22 -5.51 6.79
N ASP A 150 13.88 -4.57 7.69
CA ASP A 150 13.78 -4.83 9.12
C ASP A 150 12.41 -4.37 9.61
N LEU A 151 11.64 -5.29 10.14
CA LEU A 151 10.34 -4.96 10.73
C LEU A 151 10.52 -4.19 12.04
N PRO A 152 9.64 -3.22 12.33
CA PRO A 152 9.65 -2.57 13.65
C PRO A 152 9.28 -3.55 14.76
N PRO A 153 9.69 -3.26 16.02
CA PRO A 153 9.36 -4.11 17.17
C PRO A 153 7.85 -4.37 17.30
N GLY A 154 7.47 -5.64 17.46
CA GLY A 154 6.09 -6.06 17.63
C GLY A 154 5.28 -6.23 16.33
N ALA A 155 5.87 -5.89 15.17
CA ALA A 155 5.22 -6.13 13.89
C ALA A 155 5.19 -7.62 13.54
N VAL A 156 4.14 -8.02 12.84
CA VAL A 156 3.90 -9.41 12.40
C VAL A 156 3.97 -9.48 10.88
N LEU A 157 4.85 -10.33 10.35
CA LEU A 157 4.94 -10.61 8.92
C LEU A 157 3.75 -11.46 8.48
N LEU A 158 2.96 -10.95 7.55
CA LEU A 158 1.74 -11.60 7.08
C LEU A 158 1.91 -12.26 5.71
N ALA A 159 2.75 -11.69 4.84
CA ALA A 159 3.05 -12.27 3.53
C ALA A 159 4.41 -11.86 3.00
N THR A 160 4.98 -12.72 2.14
CA THR A 160 6.22 -12.47 1.39
C THR A 160 6.01 -12.65 -0.11
N ALA A 161 6.86 -11.99 -0.92
CA ALA A 161 7.00 -12.28 -2.34
C ALA A 161 7.69 -13.65 -2.55
N PRO A 162 7.64 -14.22 -3.77
CA PRO A 162 8.31 -15.49 -4.07
C PRO A 162 9.82 -15.49 -3.78
N ALA A 163 10.48 -14.34 -3.86
CA ALA A 163 11.91 -14.19 -3.54
C ALA A 163 12.18 -13.88 -2.05
N GLY A 164 11.13 -13.74 -1.24
CA GLY A 164 11.21 -13.58 0.22
C GLY A 164 11.09 -12.14 0.72
N GLU A 165 10.90 -11.15 -0.17
CA GLU A 165 10.69 -9.77 0.26
C GLU A 165 9.35 -9.62 0.99
N VAL A 166 9.31 -8.69 1.94
CA VAL A 166 8.13 -8.37 2.73
C VAL A 166 7.02 -7.80 1.84
N GLN A 167 5.85 -8.44 1.82
CA GLN A 167 4.69 -7.97 1.06
C GLN A 167 3.56 -7.43 1.91
N ALA A 168 3.29 -8.07 3.05
CA ALA A 168 2.23 -7.63 3.95
C ALA A 168 2.69 -7.74 5.40
N VAL A 169 2.35 -6.73 6.19
CA VAL A 169 2.72 -6.62 7.61
C VAL A 169 1.55 -6.07 8.40
N ARG A 170 1.30 -6.62 9.59
CA ARG A 170 0.56 -5.95 10.64
C ARG A 170 1.56 -5.31 11.60
N PHE A 171 1.63 -3.98 11.56
CA PHE A 171 2.59 -3.16 12.31
C PHE A 171 2.15 -2.94 13.77
N ALA A 172 0.85 -2.87 13.99
CA ALA A 172 0.20 -2.71 15.29
C ALA A 172 -1.20 -3.37 15.23
N PRO A 173 -1.95 -3.49 16.33
CA PRO A 173 -3.25 -4.17 16.33
C PRO A 173 -4.21 -3.74 15.22
N ARG A 174 -4.21 -2.45 14.87
CA ARG A 174 -5.08 -1.89 13.82
C ARG A 174 -4.29 -1.14 12.73
N ALA A 175 -3.03 -1.52 12.49
CA ALA A 175 -2.18 -0.89 11.48
C ALA A 175 -1.58 -1.94 10.55
N TRP A 176 -1.92 -1.87 9.27
CA TRP A 176 -1.45 -2.79 8.23
C TRP A 176 -0.71 -2.05 7.13
N GLY A 177 0.10 -2.77 6.40
CA GLY A 177 0.75 -2.27 5.19
C GLY A 177 0.95 -3.37 4.16
N LEU A 178 0.77 -2.98 2.90
CA LEU A 178 0.96 -3.81 1.72
C LEU A 178 2.01 -3.16 0.82
N GLN A 179 3.04 -3.93 0.42
CA GLN A 179 4.02 -3.44 -0.57
C GLN A 179 3.46 -3.43 -1.99
N LEU A 180 2.52 -4.33 -2.27
CA LEU A 180 1.80 -4.42 -3.53
C LEU A 180 0.69 -3.35 -3.63
N HIS A 181 0.17 -3.18 -4.84
CA HIS A 181 -0.83 -2.19 -5.21
C HIS A 181 -2.19 -2.84 -5.49
N PRO A 182 -3.08 -2.98 -4.48
CA PRO A 182 -4.43 -3.49 -4.70
C PRO A 182 -5.34 -2.51 -5.45
N GLU A 183 -4.97 -1.21 -5.46
CA GLU A 183 -5.74 -0.12 -6.05
C GLU A 183 -5.54 0.05 -7.55
N VAL A 184 -4.52 -0.58 -8.14
CA VAL A 184 -4.04 -0.27 -9.48
C VAL A 184 -4.72 -1.12 -10.55
N ASP A 185 -5.24 -0.47 -11.58
CA ASP A 185 -5.65 -1.09 -12.84
C ASP A 185 -4.57 -0.98 -13.93
N HIS A 186 -4.78 -1.66 -15.06
CA HIS A 186 -3.86 -1.63 -16.20
C HIS A 186 -3.64 -0.22 -16.78
N ARG A 187 -4.60 0.70 -16.66
CA ARG A 187 -4.49 2.07 -17.19
C ARG A 187 -3.57 2.92 -16.31
N LEU A 188 -3.71 2.78 -15.00
CA LEU A 188 -2.84 3.46 -14.06
C LEU A 188 -1.41 2.91 -14.17
N LEU A 189 -1.28 1.60 -14.24
CA LEU A 189 0.03 0.93 -14.46
C LEU A 189 0.68 1.36 -15.78
N GLY A 190 -0.10 1.57 -16.83
CA GLY A 190 0.39 2.05 -18.13
C GLY A 190 1.03 3.43 -18.06
N ARG A 191 0.58 4.32 -17.15
CA ARG A 191 1.22 5.63 -16.93
C ARG A 191 2.59 5.45 -16.27
N TRP A 192 2.68 4.63 -15.23
CA TRP A 192 3.95 4.32 -14.56
C TRP A 192 4.97 3.66 -15.52
N ALA A 193 4.47 2.76 -16.38
CA ALA A 193 5.30 2.12 -17.38
C ALA A 193 5.85 3.13 -18.42
N ALA A 194 5.05 4.14 -18.79
CA ALA A 194 5.51 5.18 -19.69
C ALA A 194 6.62 6.05 -19.07
N ASP A 195 6.50 6.37 -17.78
CA ASP A 195 7.53 7.15 -17.06
C ASP A 195 8.83 6.35 -16.89
N ASP A 196 8.73 5.04 -16.67
CA ASP A 196 9.88 4.13 -16.51
C ASP A 196 10.40 3.54 -17.85
N ALA A 197 9.86 3.95 -19.00
CA ALA A 197 10.15 3.31 -20.30
C ALA A 197 11.66 3.21 -20.63
N GLY A 198 12.41 4.28 -20.38
CA GLY A 198 13.85 4.30 -20.66
C GLY A 198 14.66 3.37 -19.75
N SER A 199 14.33 3.29 -18.47
CA SER A 199 15.00 2.41 -17.51
C SER A 199 14.65 0.94 -17.77
N HIS A 200 13.40 0.66 -18.12
CA HIS A 200 12.94 -0.68 -18.47
C HIS A 200 13.54 -1.20 -19.77
N GLU A 201 13.62 -0.35 -20.81
CA GLU A 201 14.31 -0.71 -22.05
C GLU A 201 15.78 -1.06 -21.79
N ALA A 202 16.48 -0.24 -21.00
CA ALA A 202 17.87 -0.51 -20.62
C ALA A 202 18.03 -1.81 -19.79
N ALA A 203 17.03 -2.17 -18.99
CA ALA A 203 17.01 -3.40 -18.20
C ALA A 203 16.47 -4.63 -18.96
N GLY A 204 15.98 -4.46 -20.18
CA GLY A 204 15.40 -5.53 -21.00
C GLY A 204 14.03 -6.01 -20.48
N VAL A 205 13.27 -5.14 -19.82
CA VAL A 205 11.92 -5.44 -19.33
C VAL A 205 10.92 -5.40 -20.49
N ASP A 206 10.18 -6.46 -20.70
CA ASP A 206 9.05 -6.50 -21.64
C ASP A 206 7.80 -5.87 -21.00
N GLN A 207 7.70 -4.53 -21.11
CA GLN A 207 6.55 -3.80 -20.58
C GLN A 207 5.22 -4.22 -21.21
N ALA A 208 5.21 -4.59 -22.49
CA ALA A 208 3.98 -4.98 -23.17
C ALA A 208 3.42 -6.30 -22.58
N ALA A 209 4.30 -7.28 -22.37
CA ALA A 209 3.91 -8.53 -21.71
C ALA A 209 3.46 -8.31 -20.27
N LEU A 210 4.14 -7.42 -19.53
CA LEU A 210 3.80 -7.07 -18.15
C LEU A 210 2.41 -6.41 -18.07
N LEU A 211 2.16 -5.38 -18.87
CA LEU A 211 0.86 -4.69 -18.91
C LEU A 211 -0.26 -5.62 -19.36
N GLY A 212 -0.02 -6.44 -20.39
CA GLY A 212 -0.98 -7.43 -20.86
C GLY A 212 -1.38 -8.43 -19.78
N SER A 213 -0.41 -8.90 -18.98
CA SER A 213 -0.69 -9.83 -17.87
C SER A 213 -1.60 -9.24 -16.79
N VAL A 214 -1.45 -7.93 -16.49
CA VAL A 214 -2.30 -7.23 -15.53
C VAL A 214 -3.69 -6.97 -16.11
N GLU A 215 -3.78 -6.63 -17.39
CA GLU A 215 -5.07 -6.45 -18.08
C GLU A 215 -5.88 -7.77 -18.12
N GLU A 216 -5.22 -8.88 -18.46
CA GLU A 216 -5.83 -10.22 -18.46
C GLU A 216 -6.30 -10.65 -17.06
N ALA A 217 -5.62 -10.21 -16.00
CA ALA A 217 -5.97 -10.54 -14.63
C ALA A 217 -6.94 -9.53 -13.98
N ALA A 218 -7.48 -8.56 -14.71
CA ALA A 218 -8.25 -7.45 -14.12
C ALA A 218 -9.42 -7.92 -13.24
N ASP A 219 -10.25 -8.86 -13.73
CA ASP A 219 -11.39 -9.38 -12.98
C ASP A 219 -10.95 -10.17 -11.73
N GLU A 220 -9.85 -10.94 -11.85
CA GLU A 220 -9.25 -11.66 -10.72
C GLU A 220 -8.77 -10.67 -9.65
N LEU A 221 -8.05 -9.61 -10.04
CA LEU A 221 -7.53 -8.61 -9.12
C LEU A 221 -8.66 -7.88 -8.39
N VAL A 222 -9.71 -7.49 -9.10
CA VAL A 222 -10.91 -6.89 -8.49
C VAL A 222 -11.55 -7.85 -7.49
N ALA A 223 -11.77 -9.11 -7.86
CA ALA A 223 -12.36 -10.11 -6.98
C ALA A 223 -11.49 -10.39 -5.74
N THR A 224 -10.17 -10.41 -5.92
CA THR A 224 -9.20 -10.67 -4.84
C THR A 224 -9.13 -9.52 -3.86
N TRP A 225 -9.12 -8.26 -4.32
CA TRP A 225 -8.78 -7.12 -3.48
C TRP A 225 -9.98 -6.29 -2.99
N THR A 226 -11.19 -6.43 -3.59
CA THR A 226 -12.40 -5.78 -3.05
C THR A 226 -12.65 -6.13 -1.58
N PRO A 227 -12.50 -7.40 -1.10
CA PRO A 227 -12.68 -7.76 0.30
C PRO A 227 -11.75 -7.01 1.28
N LEU A 228 -10.56 -6.54 0.82
CA LEU A 228 -9.68 -5.69 1.62
C LEU A 228 -10.38 -4.39 2.03
N ALA A 229 -10.99 -3.70 1.06
CA ALA A 229 -11.69 -2.44 1.32
C ALA A 229 -12.89 -2.64 2.24
N GLU A 230 -13.68 -3.69 2.02
CA GLU A 230 -14.81 -4.06 2.88
C GLU A 230 -14.36 -4.38 4.31
N GLY A 231 -13.27 -5.15 4.44
CA GLY A 231 -12.64 -5.48 5.72
C GLY A 231 -12.16 -4.23 6.44
N PHE A 232 -11.40 -3.37 5.75
CA PHE A 232 -10.91 -2.13 6.31
C PHE A 232 -12.05 -1.19 6.73
N ALA A 233 -13.12 -1.07 5.93
CA ALA A 233 -14.30 -0.29 6.29
C ALA A 233 -15.01 -0.83 7.56
N ARG A 234 -15.08 -2.16 7.74
CA ARG A 234 -15.57 -2.78 9.00
C ARG A 234 -14.70 -2.38 10.18
N VAL A 235 -13.38 -2.50 10.05
CA VAL A 235 -12.44 -2.10 11.11
C VAL A 235 -12.59 -0.61 11.44
N VAL A 236 -12.66 0.27 10.43
CA VAL A 236 -12.87 1.73 10.60
C VAL A 236 -14.20 2.05 11.30
N SER A 237 -15.24 1.22 11.10
CA SER A 237 -16.56 1.41 11.73
C SER A 237 -16.66 0.85 13.16
N GLY A 238 -15.66 0.11 13.60
CA GLY A 238 -15.70 -0.58 14.90
C GLY A 238 -16.70 -1.74 14.95
N ARG A 239 -16.97 -2.37 13.80
CA ARG A 239 -17.91 -3.49 13.65
C ARG A 239 -17.18 -4.80 13.45
#